data_213c80e6550237288ae6e47f67a1a85e
#
_entry.id   213c80e6550237288ae6e47f67a1a85e
#
_cell.length_a   1.000
_cell.length_b   1.000
_cell.length_c   1.000
_cell.angle_alpha   90.00
_cell.angle_beta   90.00
_cell.angle_gamma   90.00
#
_symmetry.space_group_name_H-M   'P 1'
#
loop_
_entity.id
_entity.type
_entity.pdbx_description
1 polymer ?
#
loop_
_entity_poly.entity_id
_entity_poly.type
_entity_poly.pdbx_seq_one_letter_code
_entity_poly.pdbx_strand_id
1 'polypeptide(L)'
;VGVSEAILSSWGPDFFGQIRNALPEVEFQFHAQRSPVVLDRLRSGEYMVGVCTGSSDSDTDLVSEVIRQEPMVLILSGLKKKKFAMGETIPVLTIESRSGAWTSIEDTMRRLKLVRVASLESFFAVAQMAVSGFGHGLVPIGVARTLGVEDRHLIKLGGTDTMPPLTRPVRFVARKSM
;
A
#
# COMPACT_ATOMS: atom_id res chain seq x y z
N VAL A 1 -5.60 12.02 13.46
CA VAL A 1 -4.71 11.58 12.38
C VAL A 1 -5.44 10.54 11.52
N GLY A 2 -5.61 10.82 10.23
CA GLY A 2 -6.11 9.84 9.26
C GLY A 2 -4.98 8.95 8.74
N VAL A 3 -5.14 7.63 8.79
CA VAL A 3 -4.08 6.72 8.34
C VAL A 3 -4.66 5.66 7.40
N SER A 4 -3.94 5.38 6.30
CA SER A 4 -4.33 4.25 5.45
C SER A 4 -4.33 2.95 6.26
N GLU A 5 -5.42 2.17 6.18
CA GLU A 5 -5.60 0.92 6.93
C GLU A 5 -4.40 -0.01 6.78
N ALA A 6 -3.91 -0.20 5.56
CA ALA A 6 -2.77 -1.07 5.31
C ALA A 6 -1.45 -0.59 5.97
N ILE A 7 -1.33 0.71 6.25
CA ILE A 7 -0.18 1.27 6.97
C ILE A 7 -0.37 1.06 8.47
N LEU A 8 -1.52 1.47 9.00
CA LEU A 8 -1.79 1.40 10.44
C LEU A 8 -1.80 -0.05 10.94
N SER A 9 -2.26 -0.99 10.12
CA SER A 9 -2.30 -2.42 10.48
C SER A 9 -1.01 -3.18 10.14
N SER A 10 0.06 -2.51 9.71
CA SER A 10 1.35 -3.16 9.43
C SER A 10 2.49 -2.46 10.19
N TRP A 11 3.28 -1.66 9.53
CA TRP A 11 4.43 -0.98 10.15
C TRP A 11 4.08 0.35 10.87
N GLY A 12 2.86 0.84 10.67
CA GLY A 12 2.39 2.10 11.30
C GLY A 12 2.53 2.15 12.82
N PRO A 13 2.19 1.09 13.57
CA PRO A 13 2.31 1.10 15.02
C PRO A 13 3.73 1.44 15.51
N ASP A 14 4.76 0.85 14.90
CA ASP A 14 6.16 1.13 15.24
C ASP A 14 6.54 2.58 14.90
N PHE A 15 6.12 3.07 13.74
CA PHE A 15 6.36 4.44 13.30
C PHE A 15 5.68 5.46 14.24
N PHE A 16 4.41 5.27 14.55
CA PHE A 16 3.67 6.16 15.45
C PHE A 16 4.13 6.04 16.91
N GLY A 17 4.62 4.87 17.32
CA GLY A 17 5.24 4.68 18.62
C GLY A 17 6.48 5.56 18.81
N GLN A 18 7.32 5.69 17.77
CA GLN A 18 8.47 6.60 17.80
C GLN A 18 8.04 8.07 17.87
N ILE A 19 7.02 8.47 17.11
CA ILE A 19 6.48 9.84 17.16
C ILE A 19 5.91 10.15 18.56
N ARG A 20 5.14 9.23 19.14
CA ARG A 20 4.60 9.41 20.50
C ARG A 20 5.69 9.59 21.53
N ASN A 21 6.79 8.86 21.42
CA ASN A 21 7.93 9.00 22.35
C ASN A 21 8.65 10.35 22.19
N ALA A 22 8.66 10.92 20.97
CA ALA A 22 9.24 12.23 20.70
C ALA A 22 8.32 13.40 21.09
N LEU A 23 7.02 13.16 21.18
CA LEU A 23 5.98 14.17 21.46
C LEU A 23 5.05 13.67 22.59
N PRO A 24 5.56 13.51 23.82
CA PRO A 24 4.80 12.87 24.91
C PRO A 24 3.57 13.66 25.36
N GLU A 25 3.53 14.97 25.15
CA GLU A 25 2.39 15.85 25.46
C GLU A 25 1.30 15.83 24.41
N VAL A 26 1.49 15.18 23.24
CA VAL A 26 0.50 15.15 22.18
C VAL A 26 -0.40 13.95 22.35
N GLU A 27 -1.71 14.18 22.44
CA GLU A 27 -2.71 13.13 22.37
C GLU A 27 -3.01 12.81 20.92
N PHE A 28 -2.87 11.53 20.54
CA PHE A 28 -3.12 11.04 19.20
C PHE A 28 -4.43 10.27 19.12
N GLN A 29 -5.31 10.70 18.23
CA GLN A 29 -6.48 9.93 17.81
C GLN A 29 -6.27 9.43 16.38
N PHE A 30 -6.29 8.12 16.16
CA PHE A 30 -6.08 7.50 14.87
C PHE A 30 -7.37 6.99 14.24
N HIS A 31 -7.53 7.26 12.95
CA HIS A 31 -8.63 6.78 12.13
C HIS A 31 -8.09 5.95 10.96
N ALA A 32 -8.30 4.63 11.00
CA ALA A 32 -7.94 3.74 9.91
C ALA A 32 -8.96 3.84 8.78
N GLN A 33 -8.53 4.28 7.60
CA GLN A 33 -9.40 4.49 6.44
C GLN A 33 -8.68 4.13 5.15
N ARG A 34 -9.39 4.08 4.02
CA ARG A 34 -8.76 4.03 2.69
C ARG A 34 -8.16 5.39 2.36
N SER A 35 -7.06 5.41 1.61
CA SER A 35 -6.35 6.66 1.27
C SER A 35 -7.23 7.76 0.66
N PRO A 36 -8.17 7.49 -0.26
CA PRO A 36 -9.08 8.51 -0.77
C PRO A 36 -9.92 9.16 0.34
N VAL A 37 -10.42 8.37 1.29
CA VAL A 37 -11.21 8.88 2.42
C VAL A 37 -10.36 9.74 3.35
N VAL A 38 -9.11 9.34 3.60
CA VAL A 38 -8.15 10.16 4.37
C VAL A 38 -7.96 11.53 3.72
N LEU A 39 -7.74 11.55 2.40
CA LEU A 39 -7.54 12.81 1.65
C LEU A 39 -8.78 13.70 1.66
N ASP A 40 -9.97 13.13 1.49
CA ASP A 40 -11.23 13.90 1.52
C ASP A 40 -11.48 14.51 2.91
N ARG A 41 -11.19 13.77 3.97
CA ARG A 41 -11.35 14.26 5.35
C ARG A 41 -10.29 15.28 5.75
N LEU A 42 -9.08 15.23 5.15
CA LEU A 42 -8.09 16.31 5.26
C LEU A 42 -8.59 17.58 4.59
N ARG A 43 -9.13 17.51 3.37
CA ARG A 43 -9.67 18.68 2.65
C ARG A 43 -10.83 19.31 3.41
N SER A 44 -11.73 18.51 3.97
CA SER A 44 -12.86 19.01 4.78
C SER A 44 -12.41 19.58 6.14
N GLY A 45 -11.17 19.34 6.58
CA GLY A 45 -10.67 19.77 7.89
C GLY A 45 -11.07 18.86 9.05
N GLU A 46 -11.70 17.72 8.78
CA GLU A 46 -12.00 16.71 9.80
C GLU A 46 -10.74 16.07 10.37
N TYR A 47 -9.72 15.85 9.50
CA TYR A 47 -8.39 15.43 9.93
C TYR A 47 -7.39 16.59 9.76
N MET A 48 -6.49 16.72 10.73
CA MET A 48 -5.41 17.71 10.67
C MET A 48 -4.25 17.23 9.82
N VAL A 49 -3.87 15.96 10.01
CA VAL A 49 -2.78 15.31 9.29
C VAL A 49 -3.17 13.91 8.87
N GLY A 50 -2.51 13.40 7.85
CA GLY A 50 -2.72 12.04 7.34
C GLY A 50 -1.43 11.34 6.94
N VAL A 51 -1.47 10.00 7.01
CA VAL A 51 -0.43 9.14 6.45
C VAL A 51 -1.10 8.16 5.49
N CYS A 52 -0.91 8.38 4.20
CA CYS A 52 -1.62 7.61 3.17
C CYS A 52 -0.83 7.54 1.86
N THR A 53 -1.39 6.87 0.86
CA THR A 53 -0.89 6.85 -0.51
C THR A 53 -1.76 7.73 -1.40
N GLY A 54 -1.18 8.37 -2.41
CA GLY A 54 -1.95 9.09 -3.42
C GLY A 54 -2.41 10.48 -2.97
N SER A 55 -1.50 11.39 -2.78
CA SER A 55 -1.71 12.82 -3.00
C SER A 55 -0.99 13.18 -4.28
N SER A 56 -1.58 13.99 -5.14
CA SER A 56 -0.87 14.53 -6.30
C SER A 56 -0.20 15.86 -5.92
N ASP A 57 0.95 16.13 -6.51
CA ASP A 57 1.62 17.43 -6.35
C ASP A 57 0.79 18.59 -6.95
N SER A 58 -0.28 18.25 -7.67
CA SER A 58 -1.28 19.18 -8.21
C SER A 58 -2.42 19.53 -7.24
N ASP A 59 -2.45 18.93 -6.04
CA ASP A 59 -3.48 19.27 -5.04
C ASP A 59 -3.19 20.66 -4.47
N THR A 60 -4.12 21.60 -4.71
CA THR A 60 -3.95 22.99 -4.29
C THR A 60 -4.12 23.19 -2.79
N ASP A 61 -4.87 22.35 -2.14
CA ASP A 61 -5.30 22.49 -0.74
C ASP A 61 -4.44 21.70 0.25
N LEU A 62 -3.69 20.73 -0.26
CA LEU A 62 -2.86 19.84 0.56
C LEU A 62 -1.37 20.04 0.27
N VAL A 63 -0.57 19.88 1.31
CA VAL A 63 0.89 19.69 1.19
C VAL A 63 1.20 18.23 1.52
N SER A 64 2.14 17.66 0.79
CA SER A 64 2.52 16.27 1.05
C SER A 64 4.01 16.04 0.86
N GLU A 65 4.57 15.15 1.68
CA GLU A 65 5.94 14.70 1.62
C GLU A 65 5.99 13.17 1.56
N VAL A 66 6.82 12.62 0.69
CA VAL A 66 7.04 11.17 0.63
C VAL A 66 7.94 10.78 1.80
N ILE A 67 7.38 10.05 2.75
CA ILE A 67 8.11 9.56 3.92
C ILE A 67 8.65 8.14 3.73
N ARG A 68 8.10 7.40 2.75
CA ARG A 68 8.53 6.02 2.47
C ARG A 68 8.16 5.58 1.07
N GLN A 69 9.08 4.89 0.39
CA GLN A 69 8.78 4.08 -0.80
C GLN A 69 8.57 2.62 -0.34
N GLU A 70 7.31 2.19 -0.27
CA GLU A 70 7.00 0.86 0.22
C GLU A 70 6.97 -0.17 -0.91
N PRO A 71 7.80 -1.24 -0.86
CA PRO A 71 7.81 -2.27 -1.88
C PRO A 71 6.48 -3.00 -1.97
N MET A 72 6.06 -3.27 -3.22
CA MET A 72 4.94 -4.16 -3.53
C MET A 72 5.47 -5.55 -3.87
N VAL A 73 4.78 -6.57 -3.41
CA VAL A 73 5.12 -7.97 -3.61
C VAL A 73 3.93 -8.78 -4.07
N LEU A 74 4.20 -9.89 -4.74
CA LEU A 74 3.18 -10.86 -5.09
C LEU A 74 3.22 -12.02 -4.08
N ILE A 75 2.13 -12.24 -3.33
CA ILE A 75 1.93 -13.43 -2.52
C ILE A 75 1.50 -14.57 -3.44
N LEU A 76 2.21 -15.69 -3.36
CA LEU A 76 1.86 -16.88 -4.15
C LEU A 76 0.58 -17.55 -3.62
N SER A 77 -0.33 -17.90 -4.52
CA SER A 77 -1.61 -18.53 -4.21
C SER A 77 -1.42 -19.80 -3.39
N GLY A 78 -2.09 -19.87 -2.24
CA GLY A 78 -2.01 -20.98 -1.29
C GLY A 78 -0.60 -21.22 -0.76
N LEU A 79 0.27 -20.21 -0.81
CA LEU A 79 1.68 -20.29 -0.41
C LEU A 79 2.46 -21.40 -1.15
N LYS A 80 2.00 -21.77 -2.34
CA LYS A 80 2.64 -22.80 -3.16
C LYS A 80 3.79 -22.17 -3.95
N LYS A 81 4.97 -22.81 -3.91
CA LYS A 81 6.09 -22.39 -4.76
C LYS A 81 5.70 -22.52 -6.24
N LYS A 82 5.80 -21.43 -6.98
CA LYS A 82 5.59 -21.39 -8.42
C LYS A 82 6.73 -20.58 -9.06
N LYS A 83 7.28 -21.09 -10.15
CA LYS A 83 8.12 -20.33 -11.06
C LYS A 83 7.26 -19.91 -12.24
N PHE A 84 7.30 -18.65 -12.60
CA PHE A 84 6.65 -18.14 -13.79
C PHE A 84 7.59 -18.22 -14.98
N ALA A 85 7.09 -18.67 -16.12
CA ALA A 85 7.84 -18.64 -17.35
C ALA A 85 7.98 -17.19 -17.87
N MET A 86 9.05 -16.92 -18.61
CA MET A 86 9.22 -15.61 -19.23
C MET A 86 8.03 -15.31 -20.16
N GLY A 87 7.35 -14.18 -19.93
CA GLY A 87 6.20 -13.78 -20.74
C GLY A 87 4.86 -14.45 -20.36
N GLU A 88 4.84 -15.29 -19.33
CA GLU A 88 3.59 -15.85 -18.80
C GLU A 88 2.67 -14.74 -18.28
N THR A 89 1.38 -14.87 -18.55
CA THR A 89 0.35 -14.01 -17.96
C THR A 89 0.01 -14.50 -16.56
N ILE A 90 0.13 -13.63 -15.57
CA ILE A 90 -0.05 -13.98 -14.16
C ILE A 90 -1.39 -13.39 -13.68
N PRO A 91 -2.39 -14.24 -13.36
CA PRO A 91 -3.65 -13.75 -12.78
C PRO A 91 -3.44 -13.31 -11.34
N VAL A 92 -3.89 -12.10 -11.00
CA VAL A 92 -3.65 -11.50 -9.68
C VAL A 92 -4.91 -10.89 -9.08
N LEU A 93 -5.01 -10.99 -7.76
CA LEU A 93 -5.91 -10.19 -6.93
C LEU A 93 -5.23 -8.86 -6.62
N THR A 94 -5.96 -7.77 -6.67
CA THR A 94 -5.42 -6.43 -6.42
C THR A 94 -6.33 -5.59 -5.56
N ILE A 95 -5.82 -4.45 -5.13
CA ILE A 95 -6.66 -3.37 -4.63
C ILE A 95 -7.48 -2.76 -5.79
N GLU A 96 -8.62 -2.14 -5.47
CA GLU A 96 -9.44 -1.44 -6.46
C GLU A 96 -8.71 -0.28 -7.13
N SER A 97 -9.10 0.06 -8.37
CA SER A 97 -8.45 1.11 -9.19
C SER A 97 -8.64 2.53 -8.67
N ARG A 98 -9.57 2.75 -7.74
CA ARG A 98 -9.75 4.05 -7.05
C ARG A 98 -8.77 4.27 -5.91
N SER A 99 -7.92 3.29 -5.59
CA SER A 99 -6.89 3.49 -4.56
C SER A 99 -5.82 4.46 -5.05
N GLY A 100 -5.33 5.31 -4.17
CA GLY A 100 -4.25 6.24 -4.52
C GLY A 100 -2.92 5.57 -4.91
N ALA A 101 -2.77 4.28 -4.62
CA ALA A 101 -1.60 3.49 -5.04
C ALA A 101 -1.71 3.01 -6.49
N TRP A 102 -2.92 3.03 -7.11
CA TRP A 102 -3.17 2.35 -8.38
C TRP A 102 -2.35 2.92 -9.54
N THR A 103 -2.24 4.24 -9.66
CA THR A 103 -1.51 4.91 -10.74
C THR A 103 -0.04 4.48 -10.84
N SER A 104 0.61 4.21 -9.71
CA SER A 104 2.00 3.73 -9.68
C SER A 104 2.13 2.23 -9.98
N ILE A 105 1.05 1.47 -9.86
CA ILE A 105 1.03 0.01 -10.00
C ILE A 105 0.67 -0.41 -11.43
N GLU A 106 -0.25 0.30 -12.08
CA GLU A 106 -0.88 -0.12 -13.34
C GLU A 106 0.12 -0.33 -14.47
N ASP A 107 1.05 0.60 -14.69
CA ASP A 107 2.07 0.48 -15.73
C ASP A 107 2.99 -0.73 -15.51
N THR A 108 3.38 -0.97 -14.26
CA THR A 108 4.21 -2.12 -13.93
C THR A 108 3.43 -3.43 -14.10
N MET A 109 2.16 -3.48 -13.72
CA MET A 109 1.31 -4.64 -13.99
C MET A 109 1.28 -4.98 -15.47
N ARG A 110 1.09 -3.98 -16.33
CA ARG A 110 1.09 -4.16 -17.79
C ARG A 110 2.41 -4.72 -18.30
N ARG A 111 3.54 -4.17 -17.88
CA ARG A 111 4.90 -4.63 -18.26
C ARG A 111 5.17 -6.07 -17.81
N LEU A 112 4.73 -6.43 -16.62
CA LEU A 112 4.89 -7.76 -16.02
C LEU A 112 3.82 -8.76 -16.43
N LYS A 113 2.88 -8.37 -17.32
CA LYS A 113 1.74 -9.19 -17.73
C LYS A 113 0.91 -9.71 -16.55
N LEU A 114 0.77 -8.90 -15.49
CA LEU A 114 -0.13 -9.18 -14.40
C LEU A 114 -1.55 -8.81 -14.82
N VAL A 115 -2.45 -9.78 -14.81
CA VAL A 115 -3.85 -9.56 -15.20
C VAL A 115 -4.75 -9.65 -13.98
N ARG A 116 -5.48 -8.58 -13.70
CA ARG A 116 -6.42 -8.54 -12.60
C ARG A 116 -7.59 -9.48 -12.82
N VAL A 117 -7.79 -10.43 -11.92
CA VAL A 117 -8.94 -11.35 -11.91
C VAL A 117 -9.98 -10.96 -10.89
N ALA A 118 -9.59 -10.27 -9.82
CA ALA A 118 -10.50 -9.66 -8.87
C ALA A 118 -9.85 -8.45 -8.19
N SER A 119 -10.67 -7.53 -7.70
CA SER A 119 -10.23 -6.37 -6.92
C SER A 119 -11.02 -6.28 -5.62
N LEU A 120 -10.32 -5.86 -4.55
CA LEU A 120 -10.86 -5.71 -3.21
C LEU A 120 -10.54 -4.31 -2.69
N GLU A 121 -11.22 -3.90 -1.62
CA GLU A 121 -11.02 -2.59 -1.00
C GLU A 121 -9.91 -2.58 0.07
N SER A 122 -9.48 -3.76 0.54
CA SER A 122 -8.46 -3.95 1.58
C SER A 122 -7.30 -4.80 1.08
N PHE A 123 -6.07 -4.35 1.30
CA PHE A 123 -4.88 -5.16 1.02
C PHE A 123 -4.76 -6.39 1.93
N PHE A 124 -5.30 -6.32 3.15
CA PHE A 124 -5.36 -7.49 4.02
C PHE A 124 -6.28 -8.57 3.46
N ALA A 125 -7.44 -8.17 2.91
CA ALA A 125 -8.34 -9.11 2.24
C ALA A 125 -7.69 -9.73 1.01
N VAL A 126 -6.98 -8.93 0.18
CA VAL A 126 -6.19 -9.45 -0.95
C VAL A 126 -5.18 -10.50 -0.47
N ALA A 127 -4.42 -10.18 0.59
CA ALA A 127 -3.40 -11.07 1.13
C ALA A 127 -4.01 -12.38 1.68
N GLN A 128 -5.09 -12.30 2.46
CA GLN A 128 -5.75 -13.47 3.01
C GLN A 128 -6.34 -14.38 1.94
N MET A 129 -6.97 -13.81 0.91
CA MET A 129 -7.47 -14.59 -0.24
C MET A 129 -6.33 -15.27 -0.98
N ALA A 130 -5.17 -14.61 -1.12
CA ALA A 130 -4.00 -15.23 -1.73
C ALA A 130 -3.46 -16.39 -0.88
N VAL A 131 -3.33 -16.21 0.44
CA VAL A 131 -2.91 -17.27 1.37
C VAL A 131 -3.86 -18.45 1.32
N SER A 132 -5.17 -18.18 1.23
CA SER A 132 -6.21 -19.24 1.13
C SER A 132 -6.25 -19.94 -0.24
N GLY A 133 -5.46 -19.49 -1.22
CA GLY A 133 -5.35 -20.17 -2.51
C GLY A 133 -6.33 -19.71 -3.58
N PHE A 134 -7.04 -18.60 -3.39
CA PHE A 134 -7.97 -18.05 -4.40
C PHE A 134 -7.26 -17.54 -5.64
N GLY A 135 -6.07 -16.98 -5.50
CA GLY A 135 -5.24 -16.43 -6.57
C GLY A 135 -3.95 -15.84 -6.02
N HIS A 136 -3.09 -15.31 -6.89
CA HIS A 136 -1.91 -14.56 -6.44
C HIS A 136 -2.33 -13.16 -5.98
N GLY A 137 -1.79 -12.66 -4.85
CA GLY A 137 -2.17 -11.37 -4.28
C GLY A 137 -1.08 -10.31 -4.43
N LEU A 138 -1.38 -9.18 -5.07
CA LEU A 138 -0.47 -8.03 -5.16
C LEU A 138 -0.70 -7.10 -3.98
N VAL A 139 0.27 -7.03 -3.06
CA VAL A 139 0.14 -6.30 -1.79
C VAL A 139 1.43 -5.58 -1.40
N PRO A 140 1.36 -4.56 -0.51
CA PRO A 140 2.55 -4.02 0.14
C PRO A 140 3.26 -5.07 0.98
N ILE A 141 4.58 -5.04 1.00
CA ILE A 141 5.40 -6.02 1.75
C ILE A 141 5.08 -6.01 3.25
N GLY A 142 4.73 -4.85 3.82
CA GLY A 142 4.32 -4.73 5.22
C GLY A 142 3.10 -5.59 5.55
N VAL A 143 2.10 -5.60 4.68
CA VAL A 143 0.89 -6.43 4.82
C VAL A 143 1.24 -7.93 4.78
N ALA A 144 2.05 -8.34 3.82
CA ALA A 144 2.47 -9.75 3.72
C ALA A 144 3.21 -10.21 4.99
N ARG A 145 4.12 -9.38 5.51
CA ARG A 145 4.90 -9.68 6.72
C ARG A 145 4.03 -9.75 7.98
N THR A 146 3.05 -8.86 8.12
CA THR A 146 2.12 -8.87 9.26
C THR A 146 1.29 -10.16 9.30
N LEU A 147 0.99 -10.77 8.16
CA LEU A 147 0.33 -12.06 8.07
C LEU A 147 1.30 -13.26 8.20
N GLY A 148 2.56 -13.02 8.52
CA GLY A 148 3.57 -14.08 8.68
C GLY A 148 3.95 -14.79 7.38
N VAL A 149 3.70 -14.16 6.21
CA VAL A 149 4.08 -14.77 4.92
C VAL A 149 5.59 -14.72 4.76
N GLU A 150 6.21 -15.89 4.66
CA GLU A 150 7.65 -16.03 4.54
C GLU A 150 8.14 -15.57 3.14
N ASP A 151 9.36 -15.03 3.06
CA ASP A 151 9.96 -14.52 1.81
C ASP A 151 9.97 -15.53 0.66
N ARG A 152 10.07 -16.84 0.96
CA ARG A 152 9.99 -17.91 -0.06
C ARG A 152 8.64 -18.00 -0.79
N HIS A 153 7.60 -17.37 -0.26
CA HIS A 153 6.24 -17.30 -0.83
C HIS A 153 5.92 -15.94 -1.42
N LEU A 154 6.92 -15.04 -1.45
CA LEU A 154 6.82 -13.71 -2.02
C LEU A 154 7.65 -13.60 -3.29
N ILE A 155 7.10 -12.90 -4.28
CA ILE A 155 7.86 -12.49 -5.45
C ILE A 155 8.00 -10.97 -5.42
N LYS A 156 9.25 -10.49 -5.41
CA LYS A 156 9.56 -9.08 -5.60
C LYS A 156 9.35 -8.73 -7.08
N LEU A 157 8.70 -7.63 -7.33
CA LEU A 157 8.37 -7.18 -8.68
C LEU A 157 9.31 -6.05 -9.10
N GLY A 158 10.02 -6.25 -10.21
CA GLY A 158 11.08 -5.33 -10.65
C GLY A 158 12.35 -5.45 -9.80
N GLY A 159 13.17 -4.40 -9.77
CA GLY A 159 14.46 -4.42 -9.09
C GLY A 159 15.56 -5.10 -9.89
N THR A 160 15.44 -5.09 -11.21
CA THR A 160 16.48 -5.53 -12.17
C THR A 160 17.12 -4.31 -12.84
N ASP A 161 18.23 -4.48 -13.55
CA ASP A 161 18.91 -3.41 -14.29
C ASP A 161 18.01 -2.70 -15.30
N THR A 162 16.96 -3.38 -15.78
CA THR A 162 16.02 -2.87 -16.78
C THR A 162 14.66 -2.41 -16.21
N MET A 163 14.38 -2.72 -14.95
CA MET A 163 13.10 -2.41 -14.33
C MET A 163 13.26 -2.05 -12.85
N PRO A 164 12.93 -0.82 -12.44
CA PRO A 164 12.96 -0.44 -11.03
C PRO A 164 11.99 -1.31 -10.20
N PRO A 165 12.24 -1.44 -8.89
CA PRO A 165 11.32 -2.17 -8.02
C PRO A 165 9.95 -1.51 -8.01
N LEU A 166 8.89 -2.30 -8.03
CA LEU A 166 7.54 -1.78 -7.85
C LEU A 166 7.37 -1.33 -6.39
N THR A 167 7.16 -0.04 -6.22
CA THR A 167 6.89 0.58 -4.92
C THR A 167 5.63 1.43 -4.97
N ARG A 168 5.07 1.71 -3.81
CA ARG A 168 4.05 2.76 -3.64
C ARG A 168 4.60 3.87 -2.75
N PRO A 169 4.42 5.16 -3.11
CA PRO A 169 4.82 6.24 -2.23
C PRO A 169 3.84 6.36 -1.06
N VAL A 170 4.35 6.27 0.16
CA VAL A 170 3.61 6.64 1.36
C VAL A 170 3.97 8.07 1.69
N ARG A 171 2.95 8.89 1.94
CA ARG A 171 3.09 10.32 2.17
C ARG A 171 2.54 10.72 3.53
N PHE A 172 3.22 11.63 4.16
CA PHE A 172 2.64 12.49 5.18
C PHE A 172 1.92 13.64 4.49
N VAL A 173 0.70 13.93 4.88
CA VAL A 173 -0.16 14.91 4.21
C VAL A 173 -0.81 15.82 5.25
N ALA A 174 -0.85 17.11 4.96
CA ALA A 174 -1.54 18.12 5.77
C ALA A 174 -2.21 19.18 4.89
N ARG A 175 -3.10 19.99 5.48
CA ARG A 175 -3.67 21.16 4.77
C ARG A 175 -2.66 22.29 4.68
N LYS A 176 -2.66 23.03 3.59
CA LYS A 176 -1.80 24.23 3.39
C LYS A 176 -2.12 25.38 4.35
N SER A 177 -3.32 25.43 4.86
CA SER A 177 -3.82 26.52 5.72
C SER A 177 -3.60 26.27 7.21
N MET A 178 -2.69 25.38 7.56
CA MET A 178 -2.27 25.17 8.95
C MET A 178 -0.95 25.83 9.25
#